data_7890cb0905e9fc73e94604366768ec49
#
_entry.id   7890cb0905e9fc73e94604366768ec49
#
_cell.length_a   1.000
_cell.length_b   1.000
_cell.length_c   1.000
_cell.angle_alpha   90.00
_cell.angle_beta   90.00
_cell.angle_gamma   90.00
#
_symmetry.space_group_name_H-M   'P 1'
#
loop_
_entity.id
_entity.type
_entity.pdbx_description
1 polymer ?
#
loop_
_entity_poly.entity_id
_entity_poly.type
_entity_poly.pdbx_seq_one_letter_code
_entity_poly.pdbx_strand_id
1 'polypeptide(L)'
;KRQYGHSTPSAVPAFPKGAPMHELSIVTYVVKQVQEIAKENNLTEIESVTLEFGEVSGIVPEYLEDCWNWYTKKEPIIQGTKFLYEIIPAVTWCDDCKQTYPTVQYGKTCPHCGSGKTWLQQGNEINIKQIEAR
;
A
#
# COMPACT_ATOMS: atom_id res chain seq x y z
N LYS A 1 11.26 -10.05 -17.84
CA LYS A 1 10.48 -9.56 -16.71
C LYS A 1 10.31 -8.06 -16.77
N ARG A 2 9.07 -7.59 -16.71
CA ARG A 2 8.77 -6.17 -16.71
C ARG A 2 8.26 -5.76 -15.32
N GLN A 3 8.61 -4.53 -14.91
CA GLN A 3 8.21 -3.99 -13.61
C GLN A 3 7.40 -2.72 -13.80
N TYR A 4 6.33 -2.62 -13.00
CA TYR A 4 5.45 -1.44 -12.96
C TYR A 4 5.26 -1.08 -11.50
N GLY A 5 5.40 0.20 -11.17
CA GLY A 5 5.37 0.60 -9.78
C GLY A 5 4.72 1.95 -9.53
N HIS A 6 4.41 2.21 -8.26
CA HIS A 6 3.79 3.44 -7.82
C HIS A 6 4.74 4.64 -7.91
N SER A 7 6.03 4.39 -7.93
CA SER A 7 7.03 5.45 -8.11
C SER A 7 6.93 6.10 -9.49
N THR A 8 6.15 5.50 -10.38
CA THR A 8 5.83 6.03 -11.69
C THR A 8 4.39 6.55 -11.66
N PRO A 9 4.14 7.84 -11.40
CA PRO A 9 2.79 8.34 -11.14
C PRO A 9 1.77 8.05 -12.25
N SER A 10 2.22 7.91 -13.48
CA SER A 10 1.33 7.60 -14.59
C SER A 10 0.90 6.15 -14.67
N ALA A 11 1.57 5.25 -13.94
CA ALA A 11 1.30 3.81 -14.01
C ALA A 11 0.24 3.35 -13.02
N VAL A 12 0.29 3.85 -11.78
CA VAL A 12 -0.61 3.41 -10.72
C VAL A 12 -1.09 4.59 -9.90
N PRO A 13 -2.39 4.95 -9.97
CA PRO A 13 -2.95 6.01 -9.13
C PRO A 13 -2.87 5.65 -7.66
N ALA A 14 -2.68 6.64 -6.81
CA ALA A 14 -2.71 6.46 -5.36
C ALA A 14 -4.14 6.19 -4.88
N PHE A 15 -4.27 5.48 -3.78
CA PHE A 15 -5.56 5.30 -3.12
C PHE A 15 -6.08 6.63 -2.59
N PRO A 16 -7.42 6.82 -2.58
CA PRO A 16 -8.00 8.02 -1.98
C PRO A 16 -7.66 8.12 -0.51
N LYS A 17 -7.20 9.28 -0.08
CA LYS A 17 -6.87 9.52 1.33
C LYS A 17 -8.13 9.80 2.14
N GLY A 18 -8.13 9.35 3.40
CA GLY A 18 -9.20 9.64 4.35
C GLY A 18 -10.44 8.79 4.21
N ALA A 19 -10.54 7.95 3.17
CA ALA A 19 -11.67 7.04 3.03
C ALA A 19 -11.43 5.75 3.81
N PRO A 20 -12.46 5.21 4.51
CA PRO A 20 -12.31 3.90 5.13
C PRO A 20 -12.06 2.85 4.05
N MET A 21 -11.04 2.01 4.25
CA MET A 21 -10.69 0.97 3.30
C MET A 21 -10.81 -0.38 3.98
N HIS A 22 -11.65 -1.24 3.42
CA HIS A 22 -11.72 -2.65 3.81
C HIS A 22 -10.80 -3.44 2.89
N GLU A 23 -10.24 -4.52 3.41
CA GLU A 23 -9.27 -5.33 2.67
C GLU A 23 -9.80 -5.79 1.32
N LEU A 24 -11.07 -6.17 1.24
CA LEU A 24 -11.66 -6.58 -0.04
C LEU A 24 -11.70 -5.43 -1.04
N SER A 25 -12.00 -4.21 -0.59
CA SER A 25 -12.00 -3.03 -1.47
C SER A 25 -10.62 -2.73 -2.01
N ILE A 26 -9.60 -2.93 -1.17
CA ILE A 26 -8.19 -2.74 -1.58
C ILE A 26 -7.84 -3.75 -2.66
N VAL A 27 -8.16 -5.02 -2.46
CA VAL A 27 -7.88 -6.08 -3.44
C VAL A 27 -8.61 -5.81 -4.75
N THR A 28 -9.88 -5.41 -4.68
CA THR A 28 -10.67 -5.09 -5.87
C THR A 28 -10.03 -3.96 -6.66
N TYR A 29 -9.59 -2.90 -5.98
CA TYR A 29 -8.90 -1.78 -6.62
C TYR A 29 -7.59 -2.24 -7.28
N VAL A 30 -6.78 -3.01 -6.55
CA VAL A 30 -5.50 -3.51 -7.05
C VAL A 30 -5.70 -4.37 -8.30
N VAL A 31 -6.67 -5.28 -8.26
CA VAL A 31 -6.95 -6.16 -9.39
C VAL A 31 -7.35 -5.35 -10.62
N LYS A 32 -8.19 -4.33 -10.45
CA LYS A 32 -8.56 -3.45 -11.57
C LYS A 32 -7.36 -2.74 -12.16
N GLN A 33 -6.46 -2.22 -11.32
CA GLN A 33 -5.25 -1.55 -11.80
C GLN A 33 -4.35 -2.51 -12.56
N VAL A 34 -4.18 -3.72 -12.05
CA VAL A 34 -3.37 -4.75 -12.69
C VAL A 34 -3.96 -5.13 -14.05
N GLN A 35 -5.28 -5.30 -14.11
CA GLN A 35 -5.96 -5.62 -15.37
C GLN A 35 -5.78 -4.52 -16.42
N GLU A 36 -5.89 -3.25 -16.02
CA GLU A 36 -5.68 -2.12 -16.93
C GLU A 36 -4.24 -2.07 -17.43
N ILE A 37 -3.27 -2.26 -16.55
CA ILE A 37 -1.85 -2.28 -16.93
C ILE A 37 -1.58 -3.43 -17.87
N ALA A 38 -2.15 -4.60 -17.62
CA ALA A 38 -2.00 -5.77 -18.47
C ALA A 38 -2.55 -5.49 -19.87
N LYS A 39 -3.71 -4.88 -19.96
CA LYS A 39 -4.33 -4.54 -21.22
C LYS A 39 -3.53 -3.52 -22.01
N GLU A 40 -3.09 -2.44 -21.35
CA GLU A 40 -2.32 -1.37 -21.99
C GLU A 40 -0.97 -1.84 -22.51
N ASN A 41 -0.37 -2.82 -21.86
CA ASN A 41 0.97 -3.30 -22.18
C ASN A 41 0.98 -4.69 -22.81
N ASN A 42 -0.18 -5.21 -23.17
CA ASN A 42 -0.32 -6.54 -23.80
C ASN A 42 0.36 -7.65 -22.99
N LEU A 43 0.17 -7.61 -21.67
CA LEU A 43 0.75 -8.60 -20.79
C LEU A 43 -0.09 -9.89 -20.81
N THR A 44 0.59 -11.01 -20.73
CA THR A 44 -0.06 -12.33 -20.74
C THR A 44 -0.04 -12.99 -19.37
N GLU A 45 0.88 -12.57 -18.51
CA GLU A 45 1.06 -13.17 -17.20
C GLU A 45 1.53 -12.14 -16.19
N ILE A 46 0.91 -12.14 -15.02
CA ILE A 46 1.35 -11.33 -13.89
C ILE A 46 2.02 -12.27 -12.88
N GLU A 47 3.32 -12.09 -12.69
CA GLU A 47 4.11 -12.95 -11.81
C GLU A 47 3.93 -12.60 -10.35
N SER A 48 3.98 -11.30 -10.03
CA SER A 48 3.83 -10.86 -8.66
C SER A 48 3.26 -9.45 -8.59
N VAL A 49 2.59 -9.17 -7.46
CA VAL A 49 2.13 -7.83 -7.10
C VAL A 49 2.61 -7.58 -5.69
N THR A 50 3.32 -6.47 -5.50
CA THR A 50 3.79 -6.05 -4.17
C THR A 50 3.07 -4.78 -3.78
N LEU A 51 2.38 -4.83 -2.65
CA LEU A 51 1.76 -3.65 -2.05
C LEU A 51 2.68 -3.10 -0.97
N GLU A 52 2.56 -1.81 -0.69
CA GLU A 52 3.11 -1.24 0.53
C GLU A 52 2.00 -0.47 1.24
N PHE A 53 1.95 -0.61 2.54
CA PHE A 53 0.95 0.10 3.33
C PHE A 53 1.50 0.47 4.69
N GLY A 54 0.95 1.55 5.23
CA GLY A 54 1.46 2.13 6.45
C GLY A 54 1.18 1.32 7.69
N GLU A 55 2.09 1.40 8.63
CA GLU A 55 2.01 0.72 9.92
C GLU A 55 0.73 1.07 10.68
N VAL A 56 0.23 2.31 10.49
CA VAL A 56 -0.99 2.79 11.14
C VAL A 56 -2.15 2.95 10.15
N SER A 57 -2.10 2.24 9.02
CA SER A 57 -3.16 2.29 8.01
C SER A 57 -4.44 1.56 8.42
N GLY A 58 -4.37 0.72 9.45
CA GLY A 58 -5.50 -0.10 9.86
C GLY A 58 -5.67 -1.39 9.09
N ILE A 59 -4.80 -1.67 8.14
CA ILE A 59 -4.85 -2.90 7.35
C ILE A 59 -4.34 -4.07 8.16
N VAL A 60 -5.08 -5.18 8.15
CA VAL A 60 -4.66 -6.43 8.74
C VAL A 60 -4.13 -7.31 7.62
N PRO A 61 -2.81 -7.58 7.56
CA PRO A 61 -2.19 -8.30 6.45
C PRO A 61 -2.81 -9.66 6.15
N GLU A 62 -3.16 -10.42 7.18
CA GLU A 62 -3.76 -11.74 7.02
C GLU A 62 -5.11 -11.68 6.32
N TYR A 63 -5.91 -10.67 6.62
CA TYR A 63 -7.19 -10.46 5.95
C TYR A 63 -7.00 -10.03 4.50
N LEU A 64 -5.98 -9.22 4.26
CA LEU A 64 -5.66 -8.79 2.91
C LEU A 64 -5.26 -9.98 2.04
N GLU A 65 -4.44 -10.89 2.58
CA GLU A 65 -4.04 -12.11 1.87
C GLU A 65 -5.23 -13.02 1.60
N ASP A 66 -6.13 -13.17 2.57
CA ASP A 66 -7.33 -13.99 2.40
C ASP A 66 -8.22 -13.43 1.30
N CYS A 67 -8.41 -12.12 1.26
CA CYS A 67 -9.18 -11.47 0.21
C CYS A 67 -8.53 -11.64 -1.15
N TRP A 68 -7.21 -11.51 -1.21
CA TRP A 68 -6.46 -11.73 -2.45
C TRP A 68 -6.65 -13.14 -2.97
N ASN A 69 -6.46 -14.14 -2.11
CA ASN A 69 -6.59 -15.54 -2.49
C ASN A 69 -8.00 -15.88 -2.95
N TRP A 70 -9.00 -15.29 -2.32
CA TRP A 70 -10.40 -15.51 -2.70
C TRP A 70 -10.71 -14.87 -4.05
N TYR A 71 -10.30 -13.62 -4.22
CA TYR A 71 -10.64 -12.83 -5.41
C TYR A 71 -9.92 -13.37 -6.66
N THR A 72 -8.66 -13.73 -6.52
CA THR A 72 -7.83 -14.12 -7.66
C THR A 72 -8.27 -15.43 -8.30
N LYS A 73 -9.02 -16.26 -7.59
CA LYS A 73 -9.57 -17.49 -8.17
C LYS A 73 -10.53 -17.21 -9.32
N LYS A 74 -11.08 -16.00 -9.38
CA LYS A 74 -12.07 -15.60 -10.38
C LYS A 74 -11.48 -14.85 -11.56
N GLU A 75 -10.21 -14.48 -11.49
CA GLU A 75 -9.56 -13.60 -12.46
C GLU A 75 -8.40 -14.30 -13.15
N PRO A 76 -8.59 -14.73 -14.42
CA PRO A 76 -7.58 -15.57 -15.10
C PRO A 76 -6.19 -14.95 -15.17
N ILE A 77 -6.08 -13.64 -15.42
CA ILE A 77 -4.78 -12.97 -15.60
C ILE A 77 -3.92 -12.99 -14.34
N ILE A 78 -4.53 -13.12 -13.17
CA ILE A 78 -3.82 -13.07 -11.89
C ILE A 78 -3.85 -14.38 -11.12
N GLN A 79 -4.35 -15.45 -11.72
CA GLN A 79 -4.27 -16.77 -11.09
C GLN A 79 -2.81 -17.19 -10.99
N GLY A 80 -2.40 -17.60 -9.77
CA GLY A 80 -1.01 -17.97 -9.53
C GLY A 80 -0.07 -16.80 -9.30
N THR A 81 -0.57 -15.56 -9.35
CA THR A 81 0.24 -14.38 -9.06
C THR A 81 0.63 -14.36 -7.59
N LYS A 82 1.91 -14.13 -7.30
CA LYS A 82 2.38 -13.97 -5.93
C LYS A 82 1.93 -12.63 -5.38
N PHE A 83 1.38 -12.66 -4.18
CA PHE A 83 1.02 -11.46 -3.46
C PHE A 83 2.06 -11.20 -2.37
N LEU A 84 2.70 -10.04 -2.44
CA LEU A 84 3.74 -9.62 -1.49
C LEU A 84 3.36 -8.27 -0.91
N TYR A 85 3.83 -8.01 0.30
CA TYR A 85 3.59 -6.69 0.90
C TYR A 85 4.77 -6.25 1.75
N GLU A 86 4.89 -4.93 1.91
CA GLU A 86 5.86 -4.29 2.80
C GLU A 86 5.11 -3.29 3.66
N ILE A 87 5.56 -3.14 4.90
CA ILE A 87 4.95 -2.21 5.84
C ILE A 87 5.82 -0.96 5.92
N ILE A 88 5.19 0.20 5.69
CA ILE A 88 5.85 1.50 5.79
C ILE A 88 5.80 1.93 7.26
N PRO A 89 6.96 2.13 7.92
CA PRO A 89 6.97 2.56 9.32
C PRO A 89 6.24 3.90 9.49
N ALA A 90 5.47 4.01 10.56
CA ALA A 90 4.80 5.25 10.88
C ALA A 90 5.76 6.22 11.55
N VAL A 91 5.85 7.42 11.02
CA VAL A 91 6.74 8.48 11.50
C VAL A 91 5.92 9.76 11.71
N THR A 92 6.08 10.38 12.86
CA THR A 92 5.43 11.63 13.22
C THR A 92 6.45 12.76 13.27
N TRP A 93 6.03 13.92 12.77
CA TRP A 93 6.81 15.16 12.80
C TRP A 93 6.35 16.04 13.96
N CYS A 94 7.32 16.60 14.70
CA CYS A 94 7.04 17.61 15.72
C CYS A 94 7.38 18.99 15.18
N ASP A 95 6.38 19.87 15.17
CA ASP A 95 6.58 21.22 14.63
C ASP A 95 7.30 22.16 15.60
N ASP A 96 7.34 21.82 16.89
CA ASP A 96 8.03 22.65 17.87
C ASP A 96 9.53 22.42 17.86
N CYS A 97 9.97 21.16 17.92
CA CYS A 97 11.41 20.87 17.93
C CYS A 97 11.98 20.47 16.57
N LYS A 98 11.12 20.38 15.54
CA LYS A 98 11.53 20.06 14.16
C LYS A 98 12.23 18.73 14.02
N GLN A 99 11.76 17.73 14.77
CA GLN A 99 12.30 16.37 14.73
C GLN A 99 11.19 15.37 14.45
N THR A 100 11.58 14.20 13.97
CA THR A 100 10.67 13.08 13.76
C THR A 100 10.85 12.03 14.85
N TYR A 101 9.84 11.18 15.01
CA TYR A 101 9.91 10.07 15.95
C TYR A 101 8.95 8.95 15.53
N PRO A 102 9.18 7.71 16.02
CA PRO A 102 8.28 6.58 15.69
C PRO A 102 6.90 6.78 16.31
N THR A 103 5.87 6.77 15.46
CA THR A 103 4.50 7.06 15.88
C THR A 103 3.93 6.03 16.84
N VAL A 104 4.12 4.75 16.54
CA VAL A 104 3.52 3.65 17.30
C VAL A 104 3.97 3.69 18.77
N GLN A 105 5.23 4.04 18.98
CA GLN A 105 5.83 4.05 20.32
C GLN A 105 5.38 5.24 21.15
N TYR A 106 5.21 6.43 20.55
CA TYR A 106 5.01 7.68 21.29
C TYR A 106 3.70 8.40 20.98
N GLY A 107 2.98 7.99 19.96
CA GLY A 107 1.70 8.61 19.63
C GLY A 107 1.82 10.06 19.19
N LYS A 108 1.00 10.92 19.78
CA LYS A 108 0.92 12.33 19.39
C LYS A 108 1.77 13.26 20.26
N THR A 109 2.48 12.72 21.22
CA THR A 109 3.32 13.51 22.13
C THR A 109 4.79 13.30 21.77
N CYS A 110 5.48 14.38 21.44
CA CYS A 110 6.89 14.30 21.05
C CYS A 110 7.77 13.82 22.22
N PRO A 111 8.55 12.76 22.06
CA PRO A 111 9.43 12.28 23.13
C PRO A 111 10.64 13.19 23.35
N HIS A 112 10.93 14.09 22.42
CA HIS A 112 12.09 14.97 22.50
C HIS A 112 11.80 16.26 23.29
N CYS A 113 10.58 16.83 23.11
CA CYS A 113 10.24 18.10 23.73
C CYS A 113 8.89 18.13 24.46
N GLY A 114 8.11 17.03 24.40
CA GLY A 114 6.83 16.93 25.07
C GLY A 114 5.68 17.67 24.40
N SER A 115 5.89 18.24 23.22
CA SER A 115 4.87 19.00 22.53
C SER A 115 3.78 18.10 21.93
N GLY A 116 2.55 18.63 21.86
CA GLY A 116 1.46 18.01 21.13
C GLY A 116 1.24 18.57 19.73
N LYS A 117 2.10 19.48 19.28
CA LYS A 117 2.02 20.06 17.94
C LYS A 117 2.69 19.13 16.93
N THR A 118 2.04 18.02 16.67
CA THR A 118 2.60 16.93 15.90
C THR A 118 1.61 16.46 14.83
N TRP A 119 2.13 15.93 13.73
CA TRP A 119 1.29 15.28 12.74
C TRP A 119 2.01 14.09 12.10
N LEU A 120 1.22 13.16 11.62
CA LEU A 120 1.74 11.97 10.96
C LEU A 120 2.38 12.36 9.63
N GLN A 121 3.65 12.05 9.46
CA GLN A 121 4.40 12.32 8.24
C GLN A 121 4.29 11.19 7.22
N GLN A 122 4.29 9.95 7.71
CA GLN A 122 4.10 8.77 6.90
C GLN A 122 3.58 7.62 7.77
N GLY A 123 2.97 6.62 7.15
CA GLY A 123 2.54 5.41 7.84
C GLY A 123 1.07 5.09 7.71
N ASN A 124 0.29 5.87 6.94
CA ASN A 124 -1.12 5.56 6.69
C ASN A 124 -1.45 5.44 5.21
N GLU A 125 -0.46 5.45 4.35
CA GLU A 125 -0.64 5.32 2.91
C GLU A 125 -0.80 3.87 2.48
N ILE A 126 -1.34 3.68 1.27
CA ILE A 126 -1.46 2.37 0.63
C ILE A 126 -1.07 2.57 -0.83
N ASN A 127 -0.11 1.79 -1.31
CA ASN A 127 0.37 1.90 -2.67
C ASN A 127 0.64 0.53 -3.28
N ILE A 128 0.49 0.44 -4.60
CA ILE A 128 1.04 -0.69 -5.33
C ILE A 128 2.49 -0.34 -5.60
N LYS A 129 3.39 -1.03 -4.91
CA LYS A 129 4.81 -0.73 -5.02
C LYS A 129 5.39 -1.23 -6.32
N GLN A 130 4.99 -2.43 -6.74
CA GLN A 130 5.60 -3.08 -7.88
C GLN A 130 4.70 -4.18 -8.44
N ILE A 131 4.70 -4.30 -9.76
CA ILE A 131 4.06 -5.40 -10.47
C ILE A 131 5.11 -6.00 -11.39
N GLU A 132 5.36 -7.31 -11.27
CA GLU A 132 6.24 -8.03 -12.15
C GLU A 132 5.39 -8.86 -13.11
N ALA A 133 5.68 -8.77 -14.42
CA ALA A 133 4.82 -9.34 -15.45
C ALA A 133 5.59 -9.66 -16.74
N ARG A 134 4.89 -10.41 -17.63
CA ARG A 134 5.35 -10.66 -19.00
C ARG A 134 4.30 -10.25 -20.00
#